data_01ca73c5be01aa5623da3c9a2bb21eb3
#
_entry.id   01ca73c5be01aa5623da3c9a2bb21eb3
#
_cell.length_a   1.000
_cell.length_b   1.000
_cell.length_c   1.000
_cell.angle_alpha   90.00
_cell.angle_beta   90.00
_cell.angle_gamma   90.00
#
_symmetry.space_group_name_H-M   'P 1'
#
loop_
_entity.id
_entity.type
_entity.pdbx_description
1 polymer ?
#
loop_
_entity_poly.entity_id
_entity_poly.type
_entity_poly.pdbx_seq_one_letter_code
_entity_poly.pdbx_strand_id
1 'polypeptide(L)'
;ADRCATGAQVVAMLRAATTSGPRAVTARPASSSPEKSIAVLPFTNVSADADNEFFSDGLTEELITDLSGVKALRVTSRYSSMQFKATTKTPREIGRALRVRYLLTGSVRKAGLALRITAQLLDAENDTPLWAEKYSGTMDDVFDVQERVSRAIVDALEVELTTSEIVRLAARPIQNARAFELYLQARAEMRRYGA
;
A
#
# COMPACT_ATOMS: atom_id res chain seq x y z
N ALA A 1 1.66 -72.75 0.33
CA ALA A 1 3.09 -72.70 0.63
C ALA A 1 3.65 -71.37 0.17
N ASP A 2 3.55 -70.40 1.02
CA ASP A 2 4.01 -69.02 0.80
C ASP A 2 5.54 -68.99 0.94
N ARG A 3 6.20 -68.60 -0.13
CA ARG A 3 7.65 -68.37 -0.09
C ARG A 3 7.88 -66.93 0.38
N CYS A 4 8.37 -66.80 1.57
CA CYS A 4 8.90 -65.57 2.13
C CYS A 4 10.00 -65.00 1.22
N ALA A 5 9.83 -63.77 0.77
CA ALA A 5 10.84 -63.05 0.02
C ALA A 5 12.14 -62.92 0.83
N THR A 6 13.28 -63.29 0.25
CA THR A 6 14.58 -63.23 0.92
C THR A 6 14.99 -61.76 1.15
N GLY A 7 15.73 -61.48 2.23
CA GLY A 7 16.16 -60.13 2.62
C GLY A 7 16.87 -59.35 1.51
N ALA A 8 17.48 -60.03 0.53
CA ALA A 8 18.09 -59.40 -0.65
C ALA A 8 17.08 -58.72 -1.60
N GLN A 9 15.84 -59.23 -1.69
CA GLN A 9 14.79 -58.63 -2.52
C GLN A 9 14.19 -57.36 -1.84
N VAL A 10 14.13 -57.35 -0.52
CA VAL A 10 13.68 -56.16 0.25
C VAL A 10 14.70 -55.05 0.13
N VAL A 11 15.99 -55.32 0.18
CA VAL A 11 17.06 -54.32 0.02
C VAL A 11 17.09 -53.74 -1.41
N ALA A 12 16.81 -54.60 -2.44
CA ALA A 12 16.70 -54.10 -3.83
C ALA A 12 15.50 -53.16 -4.02
N MET A 13 14.35 -53.43 -3.40
CA MET A 13 13.17 -52.55 -3.45
C MET A 13 13.42 -51.25 -2.72
N LEU A 14 14.13 -51.23 -1.60
CA LEU A 14 14.48 -50.02 -0.86
C LEU A 14 15.51 -49.13 -1.58
N ARG A 15 16.40 -49.71 -2.40
CA ARG A 15 17.35 -48.94 -3.20
C ARG A 15 16.71 -48.30 -4.45
N ALA A 16 15.62 -48.84 -4.98
CA ALA A 16 14.88 -48.24 -6.09
C ALA A 16 14.04 -47.00 -5.68
N ALA A 17 13.74 -46.86 -4.39
CA ALA A 17 12.94 -45.72 -3.88
C ALA A 17 13.75 -44.46 -3.53
N THR A 18 15.10 -44.53 -3.57
CA THR A 18 15.99 -43.42 -3.17
C THR A 18 16.61 -42.63 -4.32
N THR A 19 16.22 -42.93 -5.57
CA THR A 19 16.66 -42.15 -6.74
C THR A 19 15.63 -41.14 -7.25
N SER A 20 14.80 -40.61 -6.35
CA SER A 20 14.12 -39.33 -6.64
C SER A 20 15.11 -38.21 -6.36
N GLY A 21 15.83 -37.79 -7.39
CA GLY A 21 16.67 -36.61 -7.37
C GLY A 21 15.86 -35.38 -6.88
N PRO A 22 16.52 -34.32 -6.39
CA PRO A 22 15.84 -33.13 -5.91
C PRO A 22 14.97 -32.60 -7.06
N ARG A 23 13.66 -32.70 -6.87
CA ARG A 23 12.67 -32.06 -7.74
C ARG A 23 13.03 -30.57 -7.73
N ALA A 24 13.66 -30.13 -8.82
CA ALA A 24 13.92 -28.72 -9.01
C ALA A 24 12.58 -28.01 -8.81
N VAL A 25 12.48 -27.25 -7.73
CA VAL A 25 11.42 -26.26 -7.57
C VAL A 25 11.69 -25.28 -8.69
N THR A 26 11.01 -25.49 -9.81
CA THR A 26 11.01 -24.51 -10.90
C THR A 26 10.49 -23.24 -10.26
N ALA A 27 11.42 -22.33 -9.98
CA ALA A 27 11.08 -20.97 -9.64
C ALA A 27 10.14 -20.50 -10.75
N ARG A 28 8.88 -20.28 -10.37
CA ARG A 28 7.87 -19.70 -11.24
C ARG A 28 8.52 -18.45 -11.83
N PRO A 29 8.68 -18.35 -13.16
CA PRO A 29 9.23 -17.13 -13.72
C PRO A 29 8.36 -16.00 -13.19
N ALA A 30 8.98 -15.04 -12.50
CA ALA A 30 8.32 -13.82 -12.13
C ALA A 30 7.76 -13.25 -13.44
N SER A 31 6.45 -13.31 -13.60
CA SER A 31 5.76 -12.75 -14.75
C SER A 31 6.11 -11.27 -14.77
N SER A 32 6.96 -10.90 -15.71
CA SER A 32 7.43 -9.54 -15.93
C SER A 32 6.40 -8.71 -16.72
N SER A 33 5.16 -8.73 -16.28
CA SER A 33 4.31 -7.58 -16.50
C SER A 33 4.83 -6.50 -15.55
N PRO A 34 5.04 -5.25 -15.98
CA PRO A 34 5.36 -4.19 -15.05
C PRO A 34 4.18 -4.07 -14.09
N GLU A 35 4.33 -4.78 -12.98
CA GLU A 35 3.30 -4.87 -11.96
C GLU A 35 3.07 -3.45 -11.47
N LYS A 36 1.87 -2.94 -11.66
CA LYS A 36 1.47 -1.62 -11.17
C LYS A 36 1.60 -1.63 -9.66
N SER A 37 2.71 -1.12 -9.17
CA SER A 37 3.10 -1.19 -7.76
C SER A 37 3.36 0.19 -7.21
N ILE A 38 2.73 0.50 -6.07
CA ILE A 38 2.74 1.83 -5.46
C ILE A 38 3.05 1.76 -3.97
N ALA A 39 3.77 2.76 -3.48
CA ALA A 39 3.84 3.07 -2.06
C ALA A 39 3.24 4.45 -1.82
N VAL A 40 2.35 4.54 -0.86
CA VAL A 40 1.85 5.81 -0.33
C VAL A 40 2.80 6.21 0.79
N LEU A 41 3.60 7.25 0.57
CA LEU A 41 4.51 7.77 1.59
C LEU A 41 3.75 8.61 2.61
N PRO A 42 4.26 8.72 3.85
CA PRO A 42 3.65 9.57 4.87
C PRO A 42 3.46 10.99 4.36
N PHE A 43 2.22 11.48 4.40
CA PHE A 43 1.93 12.86 4.06
C PHE A 43 2.52 13.79 5.12
N THR A 44 3.19 14.84 4.67
CA THR A 44 3.83 15.79 5.56
C THR A 44 2.79 16.73 6.17
N ASN A 45 2.76 16.86 7.50
CA ASN A 45 2.02 17.91 8.14
C ASN A 45 2.74 19.26 7.95
N VAL A 46 2.11 20.18 7.24
CA VAL A 46 2.58 21.56 7.05
C VAL A 46 1.65 22.57 7.73
N SER A 47 0.86 22.09 8.69
CA SER A 47 0.05 22.94 9.58
C SER A 47 0.95 23.71 10.55
N ALA A 48 0.46 24.84 11.07
CA ALA A 48 1.14 25.55 12.15
C ALA A 48 1.16 24.74 13.47
N ASP A 49 0.20 23.83 13.61
CA ASP A 49 -0.01 22.99 14.79
C ASP A 49 0.54 21.58 14.52
N ALA A 50 1.55 21.19 15.30
CA ALA A 50 2.15 19.87 15.25
C ALA A 50 1.18 18.75 15.66
N ASP A 51 0.20 19.07 16.49
CA ASP A 51 -0.80 18.10 16.94
C ASP A 51 -1.67 17.57 15.79
N ASN A 52 -1.68 18.24 14.62
CA ASN A 52 -2.34 17.74 13.43
C ASN A 52 -1.57 16.60 12.70
N GLU A 53 -0.45 16.12 13.24
CA GLU A 53 0.32 15.03 12.66
C GLU A 53 -0.50 13.74 12.54
N PHE A 54 -1.35 13.43 13.54
CA PHE A 54 -2.24 12.27 13.51
C PHE A 54 -3.17 12.28 12.29
N PHE A 55 -3.56 13.47 11.84
CA PHE A 55 -4.45 13.60 10.69
C PHE A 55 -3.72 13.27 9.38
N SER A 56 -2.49 13.75 9.20
CA SER A 56 -1.65 13.45 8.03
C SER A 56 -1.31 11.96 7.95
N ASP A 57 -0.95 11.35 9.07
CA ASP A 57 -0.68 9.92 9.19
C ASP A 57 -1.95 9.09 8.92
N GLY A 58 -3.08 9.54 9.46
CA GLY A 58 -4.36 8.88 9.25
C GLY A 58 -4.82 8.92 7.81
N LEU A 59 -4.73 10.09 7.15
CA LEU A 59 -5.04 10.22 5.73
C LEU A 59 -4.16 9.30 4.87
N THR A 60 -2.87 9.20 5.18
CA THR A 60 -1.95 8.27 4.51
C THR A 60 -2.44 6.83 4.62
N GLU A 61 -2.88 6.44 5.81
CA GLU A 61 -3.35 5.07 6.07
C GLU A 61 -4.67 4.76 5.37
N GLU A 62 -5.60 5.70 5.33
CA GLU A 62 -6.85 5.55 4.59
C GLU A 62 -6.59 5.39 3.09
N LEU A 63 -5.71 6.19 2.49
CA LEU A 63 -5.31 6.04 1.09
C LEU A 63 -4.65 4.68 0.81
N ILE A 64 -3.81 4.17 1.72
CA ILE A 64 -3.25 2.81 1.61
C ILE A 64 -4.38 1.78 1.61
N THR A 65 -5.36 1.93 2.49
CA THR A 65 -6.50 1.01 2.62
C THR A 65 -7.34 1.00 1.35
N ASP A 66 -7.68 2.17 0.83
CA ASP A 66 -8.47 2.35 -0.38
C ASP A 66 -7.79 1.69 -1.58
N LEU A 67 -6.53 2.03 -1.82
CA LEU A 67 -5.76 1.51 -2.94
C LEU A 67 -5.46 0.01 -2.81
N SER A 68 -5.26 -0.50 -1.60
CA SER A 68 -5.07 -1.95 -1.34
C SER A 68 -6.28 -2.78 -1.74
N GLY A 69 -7.41 -2.14 -1.86
CA GLY A 69 -8.62 -2.76 -2.36
C GLY A 69 -8.65 -2.99 -3.86
N VAL A 70 -7.76 -2.40 -4.64
CA VAL A 70 -7.67 -2.53 -6.10
C VAL A 70 -6.78 -3.72 -6.44
N LYS A 71 -7.35 -4.80 -6.96
CA LYS A 71 -6.64 -6.09 -7.18
C LYS A 71 -5.49 -5.98 -8.18
N ALA A 72 -5.62 -5.10 -9.17
CA ALA A 72 -4.59 -4.90 -10.19
C ALA A 72 -3.43 -4.02 -9.71
N LEU A 73 -3.48 -3.54 -8.47
CA LEU A 73 -2.48 -2.65 -7.89
C LEU A 73 -1.82 -3.31 -6.67
N ARG A 74 -0.51 -3.45 -6.69
CA ARG A 74 0.26 -3.90 -5.52
C ARG A 74 0.63 -2.71 -4.66
N VAL A 75 0.04 -2.60 -3.49
CA VAL A 75 0.25 -1.49 -2.56
C VAL A 75 1.17 -1.91 -1.43
N THR A 76 2.16 -1.08 -1.11
CA THR A 76 3.07 -1.30 0.02
C THR A 76 2.33 -1.11 1.33
N SER A 77 2.64 -1.95 2.32
CA SER A 77 2.03 -1.84 3.64
C SER A 77 2.38 -0.52 4.32
N ARG A 78 1.48 -0.06 5.19
CA ARG A 78 1.71 1.11 6.04
C ARG A 78 3.03 1.02 6.81
N TYR A 79 3.33 -0.13 7.41
CA TYR A 79 4.54 -0.34 8.20
C TYR A 79 5.81 -0.02 7.41
N SER A 80 5.90 -0.49 6.18
CA SER A 80 7.05 -0.22 5.31
C SER A 80 7.10 1.23 4.84
N SER A 81 5.95 1.82 4.51
CA SER A 81 5.86 3.22 4.07
C SER A 81 6.26 4.20 5.17
N MET A 82 5.83 3.96 6.41
CA MET A 82 6.12 4.85 7.55
C MET A 82 7.60 4.93 7.93
N GLN A 83 8.42 3.96 7.51
CA GLN A 83 9.88 4.03 7.69
C GLN A 83 10.52 5.17 6.89
N PHE A 84 9.82 5.72 5.92
CA PHE A 84 10.27 6.84 5.09
C PHE A 84 9.70 8.20 5.53
N LYS A 85 9.12 8.28 6.72
CA LYS A 85 8.68 9.55 7.29
C LYS A 85 9.87 10.47 7.51
N ALA A 86 9.77 11.72 7.03
CA ALA A 86 10.84 12.71 7.10
C ALA A 86 12.18 12.24 6.50
N THR A 87 12.15 11.31 5.55
CA THR A 87 13.36 10.81 4.89
C THR A 87 13.97 11.85 3.94
N THR A 88 15.28 11.82 3.80
CA THR A 88 16.04 12.60 2.81
C THR A 88 16.39 11.78 1.56
N LYS A 89 15.93 10.52 1.49
CA LYS A 89 16.19 9.65 0.35
C LYS A 89 15.43 10.14 -0.89
N THR A 90 16.07 9.94 -2.03
CA THR A 90 15.47 10.25 -3.33
C THR A 90 14.30 9.29 -3.65
N PRO A 91 13.35 9.69 -4.50
CA PRO A 91 12.28 8.82 -4.97
C PRO A 91 12.78 7.46 -5.51
N ARG A 92 13.89 7.48 -6.24
CA ARG A 92 14.53 6.28 -6.80
C ARG A 92 15.04 5.32 -5.71
N GLU A 93 15.65 5.84 -4.67
CA GLU A 93 16.13 5.04 -3.54
C GLU A 93 14.97 4.43 -2.76
N ILE A 94 13.89 5.20 -2.56
CA ILE A 94 12.67 4.73 -1.88
C ILE A 94 12.00 3.64 -2.71
N GLY A 95 11.79 3.89 -4.01
CA GLY A 95 11.19 2.93 -4.92
C GLY A 95 11.93 1.59 -4.96
N ARG A 96 13.27 1.62 -5.00
CA ARG A 96 14.11 0.42 -4.92
C ARG A 96 13.99 -0.29 -3.58
N ALA A 97 14.02 0.44 -2.46
CA ALA A 97 13.92 -0.12 -1.13
C ALA A 97 12.57 -0.82 -0.89
N LEU A 98 11.48 -0.22 -1.37
CA LEU A 98 10.12 -0.75 -1.26
C LEU A 98 9.75 -1.69 -2.42
N ARG A 99 10.60 -1.79 -3.45
CA ARG A 99 10.35 -2.56 -4.67
C ARG A 99 9.05 -2.15 -5.35
N VAL A 100 8.83 -0.85 -5.47
CA VAL A 100 7.67 -0.26 -6.15
C VAL A 100 8.13 0.65 -7.28
N ARG A 101 7.30 0.78 -8.30
CA ARG A 101 7.53 1.70 -9.40
C ARG A 101 7.01 3.09 -9.10
N TYR A 102 5.89 3.20 -8.41
CA TYR A 102 5.21 4.47 -8.20
C TYR A 102 5.22 4.86 -6.72
N LEU A 103 5.34 6.16 -6.48
CA LEU A 103 5.27 6.76 -5.15
C LEU A 103 4.17 7.82 -5.13
N LEU A 104 3.25 7.71 -4.19
CA LEU A 104 2.34 8.79 -3.85
C LEU A 104 2.94 9.57 -2.69
N THR A 105 3.14 10.86 -2.88
CA THR A 105 3.63 11.80 -1.87
C THR A 105 2.63 12.92 -1.68
N GLY A 106 2.70 13.62 -0.56
CA GLY A 106 1.82 14.75 -0.36
C GLY A 106 2.06 15.51 0.93
N SER A 107 1.28 16.55 1.11
CA SER A 107 1.26 17.36 2.32
C SER A 107 -0.16 17.72 2.71
N VAL A 108 -0.37 17.92 4.01
CA VAL A 108 -1.63 18.33 4.60
C VAL A 108 -1.41 19.59 5.42
N ARG A 109 -2.24 20.60 5.19
CA ARG A 109 -2.36 21.79 6.04
C ARG A 109 -3.78 21.86 6.58
N LYS A 110 -3.92 21.80 7.88
CA LYS A 110 -5.18 21.96 8.59
C LYS A 110 -5.10 23.21 9.47
N ALA A 111 -6.09 24.08 9.40
CA ALA A 111 -6.21 25.26 10.21
C ALA A 111 -7.69 25.44 10.61
N GLY A 112 -8.02 25.03 11.82
CA GLY A 112 -9.41 24.91 12.24
C GLY A 112 -10.17 23.95 11.33
N LEU A 113 -11.22 24.43 10.66
CA LEU A 113 -11.99 23.66 9.69
C LEU A 113 -11.38 23.70 8.28
N ALA A 114 -10.50 24.65 7.98
CA ALA A 114 -9.89 24.77 6.65
C ALA A 114 -8.88 23.63 6.42
N LEU A 115 -8.99 22.99 5.27
CA LEU A 115 -8.16 21.87 4.86
C LEU A 115 -7.53 22.15 3.48
N ARG A 116 -6.24 21.92 3.37
CA ARG A 116 -5.54 21.90 2.08
C ARG A 116 -4.68 20.66 2.00
N ILE A 117 -4.86 19.90 0.95
CA ILE A 117 -4.09 18.70 0.66
C ILE A 117 -3.42 18.87 -0.69
N THR A 118 -2.14 18.59 -0.74
CA THR A 118 -1.40 18.45 -2.03
C THR A 118 -1.02 16.99 -2.17
N ALA A 119 -1.29 16.40 -3.32
CA ALA A 119 -0.92 15.02 -3.61
C ALA A 119 -0.21 14.96 -4.96
N GLN A 120 0.80 14.09 -5.06
CA GLN A 120 1.61 13.90 -6.26
C GLN A 120 1.97 12.44 -6.43
N LEU A 121 1.74 11.91 -7.63
CA LEU A 121 2.15 10.58 -8.04
C LEU A 121 3.42 10.69 -8.89
N LEU A 122 4.47 9.95 -8.49
CA LEU A 122 5.77 9.94 -9.14
C LEU A 122 6.09 8.57 -9.73
N ASP A 123 6.71 8.53 -10.91
CA ASP A 123 7.51 7.37 -11.32
C ASP A 123 8.84 7.43 -10.59
N ALA A 124 9.06 6.48 -9.69
CA ALA A 124 10.23 6.48 -8.80
C ALA A 124 11.55 6.23 -9.55
N GLU A 125 11.52 5.57 -10.70
CA GLU A 125 12.72 5.27 -11.45
C GLU A 125 13.25 6.51 -12.19
N ASN A 126 12.34 7.30 -12.77
CA ASN A 126 12.66 8.45 -13.59
C ASN A 126 12.59 9.76 -12.80
N ASP A 127 12.11 9.73 -11.56
CA ASP A 127 11.83 10.91 -10.72
C ASP A 127 10.93 11.92 -11.45
N THR A 128 9.92 11.40 -12.14
CA THR A 128 9.02 12.21 -12.98
C THR A 128 7.62 12.19 -12.40
N PRO A 129 7.00 13.36 -12.18
CA PRO A 129 5.60 13.41 -11.77
C PRO A 129 4.69 12.97 -12.91
N LEU A 130 3.82 12.00 -12.62
CA LEU A 130 2.77 11.53 -13.53
C LEU A 130 1.48 12.32 -13.34
N TRP A 131 1.24 12.72 -12.10
CA TRP A 131 0.07 13.47 -11.72
C TRP A 131 0.37 14.26 -10.44
N ALA A 132 -0.20 15.46 -10.35
CA ALA A 132 -0.16 16.29 -9.16
C ALA A 132 -1.41 17.15 -9.06
N GLU A 133 -2.02 17.21 -7.90
CA GLU A 133 -3.21 18.02 -7.67
C GLU A 133 -3.21 18.62 -6.25
N LYS A 134 -3.91 19.76 -6.16
CA LYS A 134 -4.09 20.50 -4.91
C LYS A 134 -5.57 20.65 -4.62
N TYR A 135 -5.96 20.18 -3.46
CA TYR A 135 -7.31 20.26 -2.94
C TYR A 135 -7.37 21.33 -1.84
N SER A 136 -8.40 22.16 -1.88
CA SER A 136 -8.67 23.13 -0.84
C SER A 136 -10.15 23.12 -0.52
N GLY A 137 -10.49 23.06 0.75
CA GLY A 137 -11.86 22.97 1.24
C GLY A 137 -11.91 23.02 2.76
N THR A 138 -12.84 22.30 3.31
CA THR A 138 -13.06 22.14 4.75
C THR A 138 -12.85 20.68 5.18
N MET A 139 -12.92 20.44 6.47
CA MET A 139 -12.87 19.07 7.00
C MET A 139 -14.02 18.21 6.50
N ASP A 140 -15.18 18.80 6.16
CA ASP A 140 -16.31 18.04 5.60
C ASP A 140 -16.02 17.49 4.20
N ASP A 141 -15.07 18.11 3.47
CA ASP A 141 -14.66 17.69 2.13
C ASP A 141 -13.62 16.58 2.15
N VAL A 142 -13.13 16.13 3.33
CA VAL A 142 -12.02 15.16 3.44
C VAL A 142 -12.28 13.86 2.69
N PHE A 143 -13.50 13.37 2.76
CA PHE A 143 -13.89 12.11 2.08
C PHE A 143 -13.92 12.26 0.56
N ASP A 144 -14.41 13.41 0.08
CA ASP A 144 -14.40 13.72 -1.35
C ASP A 144 -12.96 13.80 -1.88
N VAL A 145 -12.07 14.37 -1.09
CA VAL A 145 -10.63 14.44 -1.42
C VAL A 145 -10.01 13.05 -1.47
N GLN A 146 -10.28 12.20 -0.48
CA GLN A 146 -9.77 10.81 -0.47
C GLN A 146 -10.22 10.03 -1.72
N GLU A 147 -11.52 10.07 -2.04
CA GLU A 147 -12.06 9.40 -3.22
C GLU A 147 -11.43 9.95 -4.50
N ARG A 148 -11.32 11.27 -4.64
CA ARG A 148 -10.73 11.93 -5.82
C ARG A 148 -9.25 11.55 -5.98
N VAL A 149 -8.47 11.55 -4.91
CA VAL A 149 -7.06 11.14 -4.95
C VAL A 149 -6.94 9.68 -5.37
N SER A 150 -7.71 8.79 -4.76
CA SER A 150 -7.67 7.35 -5.08
C SER A 150 -8.06 7.09 -6.54
N ARG A 151 -9.10 7.75 -7.06
CA ARG A 151 -9.52 7.64 -8.46
C ARG A 151 -8.46 8.19 -9.41
N ALA A 152 -7.92 9.38 -9.13
CA ALA A 152 -6.88 9.97 -9.98
C ALA A 152 -5.62 9.10 -10.09
N ILE A 153 -5.25 8.38 -9.02
CA ILE A 153 -4.13 7.42 -9.05
C ILE A 153 -4.47 6.23 -9.96
N VAL A 154 -5.67 5.67 -9.82
CA VAL A 154 -6.13 4.54 -10.65
C VAL A 154 -6.14 4.94 -12.13
N ASP A 155 -6.66 6.11 -12.44
CA ASP A 155 -6.70 6.66 -13.81
C ASP A 155 -5.29 6.93 -14.35
N ALA A 156 -4.43 7.59 -13.57
CA ALA A 156 -3.04 7.89 -13.96
C ALA A 156 -2.19 6.62 -14.19
N LEU A 157 -2.54 5.54 -13.51
CA LEU A 157 -1.89 4.23 -13.68
C LEU A 157 -2.62 3.35 -14.69
N GLU A 158 -3.68 3.84 -15.34
CA GLU A 158 -4.49 3.09 -16.33
C GLU A 158 -4.95 1.72 -15.75
N VAL A 159 -5.44 1.72 -14.52
CA VAL A 159 -5.96 0.53 -13.85
C VAL A 159 -7.44 0.41 -14.12
N GLU A 160 -7.87 -0.70 -14.70
CA GLU A 160 -9.29 -1.01 -14.86
C GLU A 160 -9.89 -1.45 -13.52
N LEU A 161 -10.93 -0.76 -13.08
CA LEU A 161 -11.68 -1.08 -11.88
C LEU A 161 -12.91 -1.95 -12.21
N THR A 162 -13.13 -2.96 -11.40
CA THR A 162 -14.40 -3.68 -11.37
C THR A 162 -15.49 -2.82 -10.71
N THR A 163 -16.77 -3.12 -10.99
CA THR A 163 -17.91 -2.42 -10.36
C THR A 163 -17.84 -2.44 -8.84
N SER A 164 -17.41 -3.57 -8.25
CA SER A 164 -17.27 -3.70 -6.80
C SER A 164 -16.14 -2.83 -6.21
N GLU A 165 -15.06 -2.63 -6.96
CA GLU A 165 -13.95 -1.74 -6.55
C GLU A 165 -14.37 -0.28 -6.63
N ILE A 166 -15.13 0.11 -7.67
CA ILE A 166 -15.70 1.46 -7.78
C ILE A 166 -16.59 1.78 -6.58
N VAL A 167 -17.51 0.86 -6.23
CA VAL A 167 -18.40 1.04 -5.08
C VAL A 167 -17.61 1.15 -3.78
N ARG A 168 -16.55 0.36 -3.63
CA ARG A 168 -15.72 0.39 -2.43
C ARG A 168 -14.91 1.68 -2.30
N LEU A 169 -14.33 2.19 -3.37
CA LEU A 169 -13.60 3.47 -3.36
C LEU A 169 -14.52 4.65 -3.03
N ALA A 170 -15.79 4.56 -3.40
CA ALA A 170 -16.81 5.56 -3.05
C ALA A 170 -17.46 5.34 -1.67
N ALA A 171 -17.16 4.23 -0.98
CA ALA A 171 -17.76 3.91 0.31
C ALA A 171 -17.22 4.84 1.41
N ARG A 172 -18.14 5.38 2.19
CA ARG A 172 -17.85 6.28 3.32
C ARG A 172 -18.39 5.65 4.61
N PRO A 173 -17.59 4.80 5.29
CA PRO A 173 -18.03 4.14 6.52
C PRO A 173 -18.29 5.15 7.65
N ILE A 174 -17.58 6.28 7.64
CA ILE A 174 -17.79 7.40 8.55
C ILE A 174 -18.22 8.60 7.70
N GLN A 175 -19.42 9.14 7.95
CA GLN A 175 -19.99 10.25 7.17
C GLN A 175 -19.79 11.63 7.80
N ASN A 176 -19.40 11.66 9.07
CA ASN A 176 -19.21 12.88 9.83
C ASN A 176 -17.73 13.19 10.00
N ALA A 177 -17.30 14.36 9.53
CA ALA A 177 -15.89 14.78 9.57
C ALA A 177 -15.32 14.85 10.99
N ARG A 178 -16.12 15.26 11.97
CA ARG A 178 -15.68 15.30 13.38
C ARG A 178 -15.51 13.88 13.95
N ALA A 179 -16.42 12.97 13.62
CA ALA A 179 -16.28 11.56 14.01
C ALA A 179 -15.05 10.92 13.36
N PHE A 180 -14.76 11.26 12.11
CA PHE A 180 -13.56 10.81 11.40
C PHE A 180 -12.28 11.34 12.06
N GLU A 181 -12.23 12.62 12.38
CA GLU A 181 -11.10 13.22 13.10
C GLU A 181 -10.84 12.52 14.43
N LEU A 182 -11.89 12.30 15.25
CA LEU A 182 -11.79 11.57 16.51
C LEU A 182 -11.34 10.11 16.31
N TYR A 183 -11.81 9.45 15.27
CA TYR A 183 -11.37 8.10 14.91
C TYR A 183 -9.87 8.06 14.59
N LEU A 184 -9.37 9.01 13.77
CA LEU A 184 -7.94 9.09 13.45
C LEU A 184 -7.10 9.38 14.69
N GLN A 185 -7.58 10.28 15.56
CA GLN A 185 -6.92 10.61 16.81
C GLN A 185 -6.85 9.40 17.75
N ALA A 186 -7.96 8.68 17.94
CA ALA A 186 -8.01 7.47 18.74
C ALA A 186 -7.04 6.39 18.21
N ARG A 187 -7.01 6.19 16.89
CA ARG A 187 -6.05 5.25 16.26
C ARG A 187 -4.59 5.65 16.49
N ALA A 188 -4.28 6.94 16.44
CA ALA A 188 -2.94 7.43 16.73
C ALA A 188 -2.54 7.16 18.19
N GLU A 189 -3.43 7.40 19.14
CA GLU A 189 -3.20 7.12 20.56
C GLU A 189 -3.05 5.62 20.83
N MET A 190 -3.92 4.79 20.28
CA MET A 190 -3.80 3.32 20.42
C MET A 190 -2.43 2.80 19.96
N ARG A 191 -1.87 3.37 18.89
CA ARG A 191 -0.53 2.99 18.41
C ARG A 191 0.60 3.44 19.34
N ARG A 192 0.40 4.56 20.04
CA ARG A 192 1.39 5.09 20.99
C ARG A 192 1.51 4.22 22.24
N TYR A 193 0.41 3.56 22.65
CA TYR A 193 0.37 2.71 23.85
C TYR A 193 0.46 1.20 23.57
N GLY A 194 0.40 0.77 22.32
CA GLY A 194 0.43 -0.64 21.92
C GLY A 194 1.78 -1.12 21.35
N ALA A 195 2.84 -0.32 21.48
CA ALA A 195 4.19 -0.63 21.01
C ALA A 195 5.11 -1.07 22.16
#